data_d8ce990c81378ebeb193c8c9b45ea360
#
_entry.id   d8ce990c81378ebeb193c8c9b45ea360
#
_cell.length_a   1.000
_cell.length_b   1.000
_cell.length_c   1.000
_cell.angle_alpha   90.00
_cell.angle_beta   90.00
_cell.angle_gamma   90.00
#
_symmetry.space_group_name_H-M   'P 1'
#
loop_
_entity.id
_entity.type
_entity.pdbx_description
1 polymer ?
#
loop_
_entity_poly.entity_id
_entity_poly.type
_entity_poly.pdbx_seq_one_letter_code
_entity_poly.pdbx_strand_id
1 'polypeptide(L)'
;FYDLNLCLGSTKAPLRPIATLTGLEGVSMEMATTECGLQLYDGGTIDGRDYSTHHGAPYGPYAAPALEAQSWPGSLDQRHFPDIILRPETPYHQVTSWTFSTKQIG
;
A
#
# COMPACT_ATOMS: atom_id res chain seq x y z
N PHE A 1 3.67 11.19 -12.05
CA PHE A 1 2.96 10.21 -11.21
C PHE A 1 3.85 9.73 -10.07
N TYR A 2 3.23 9.15 -9.05
CA TYR A 2 3.93 8.57 -7.91
C TYR A 2 3.94 7.05 -8.01
N ASP A 3 5.10 6.47 -7.82
CA ASP A 3 5.30 5.04 -7.68
C ASP A 3 6.59 4.85 -6.85
N LEU A 4 6.43 4.84 -5.52
CA LEU A 4 7.57 4.90 -4.62
C LEU A 4 7.30 4.16 -3.32
N ASN A 5 8.38 3.69 -2.68
CA ASN A 5 8.31 3.11 -1.34
C ASN A 5 8.54 4.20 -0.29
N LEU A 6 7.61 4.28 0.65
CA LEU A 6 7.75 5.11 1.85
C LEU A 6 8.31 4.25 2.99
N CYS A 7 9.43 4.66 3.56
CA CYS A 7 10.04 3.97 4.69
C CYS A 7 9.30 4.34 5.97
N LEU A 8 8.60 3.36 6.57
CA LEU A 8 7.85 3.55 7.82
C LEU A 8 8.71 3.29 9.05
N GLY A 9 9.76 2.54 8.89
CA GLY A 9 10.73 2.16 9.90
C GLY A 9 11.75 1.22 9.30
N SER A 10 12.79 0.89 10.06
CA SER A 10 13.87 0.02 9.61
C SER A 10 13.61 -1.48 9.87
N THR A 11 12.56 -1.79 10.61
CA THR A 11 12.15 -3.16 10.95
C THR A 11 10.63 -3.24 11.00
N LYS A 12 10.10 -4.47 10.99
CA LYS A 12 8.68 -4.69 11.32
C LYS A 12 8.39 -4.15 12.72
N ALA A 13 7.15 -3.73 12.93
CA ALA A 13 6.67 -3.12 14.16
C ALA A 13 5.32 -3.73 14.57
N PRO A 14 4.87 -3.50 15.83
CA PRO A 14 3.48 -3.81 16.16
C PRO A 14 2.51 -3.10 15.21
N LEU A 15 1.34 -3.70 15.00
CA LEU A 15 0.30 -3.12 14.14
C LEU A 15 0.04 -1.65 14.53
N ARG A 16 0.20 -0.73 13.58
CA ARG A 16 -0.05 0.69 13.80
C ARG A 16 -0.64 1.33 12.55
N PRO A 17 -1.47 2.39 12.71
CA PRO A 17 -1.93 3.19 11.57
C PRO A 17 -0.74 3.80 10.83
N ILE A 18 -0.77 3.75 9.51
CA ILE A 18 0.31 4.26 8.65
C ILE A 18 -0.16 5.23 7.60
N ALA A 19 -1.43 5.17 7.20
CA ALA A 19 -1.96 6.03 6.14
C ALA A 19 -3.46 6.19 6.29
N THR A 20 -3.94 7.35 5.86
CA THR A 20 -5.37 7.60 5.69
C THR A 20 -5.59 8.15 4.28
N LEU A 21 -6.51 7.56 3.56
CA LEU A 21 -6.94 7.99 2.24
C LEU A 21 -8.41 8.44 2.33
N THR A 22 -8.68 9.69 1.97
CA THR A 22 -10.04 10.23 2.01
C THR A 22 -10.44 10.69 0.61
N GLY A 23 -11.56 10.17 0.13
CA GLY A 23 -12.15 10.60 -1.13
C GLY A 23 -12.92 11.90 -1.00
N LEU A 24 -13.17 12.53 -2.14
CA LEU A 24 -13.86 13.83 -2.19
C LEU A 24 -15.28 13.77 -1.65
N GLU A 25 -15.91 12.60 -1.68
CA GLU A 25 -17.28 12.42 -1.20
C GLU A 25 -17.36 11.97 0.26
N GLY A 26 -16.23 11.99 0.97
CA GLY A 26 -16.18 11.73 2.41
C GLY A 26 -15.96 10.27 2.82
N VAL A 27 -15.80 9.36 1.90
CA VAL A 27 -15.36 7.99 2.23
C VAL A 27 -13.89 8.03 2.62
N SER A 28 -13.56 7.47 3.77
CA SER A 28 -12.19 7.42 4.29
C SER A 28 -11.78 5.99 4.56
N MET A 29 -10.50 5.70 4.28
CA MET A 29 -9.88 4.41 4.57
C MET A 29 -8.63 4.68 5.41
N GLU A 30 -8.57 4.08 6.60
CA GLU A 30 -7.35 4.04 7.41
C GLU A 30 -6.67 2.69 7.20
N MET A 31 -5.39 2.72 6.88
CA MET A 31 -4.57 1.52 6.72
C MET A 31 -3.61 1.39 7.89
N ALA A 32 -3.54 0.21 8.47
CA ALA A 32 -2.58 -0.15 9.50
C ALA A 32 -1.80 -1.39 9.08
N THR A 33 -0.53 -1.47 9.47
CA THR A 33 0.31 -2.62 9.11
C THR A 33 1.42 -2.84 10.11
N THR A 34 1.94 -4.07 10.14
CA THR A 34 3.16 -4.43 10.86
C THR A 34 4.41 -4.26 9.99
N GLU A 35 4.26 -3.99 8.70
CA GLU A 35 5.37 -3.84 7.76
C GLU A 35 6.13 -2.53 7.94
N CYS A 36 7.36 -2.49 7.40
CA CYS A 36 8.26 -1.34 7.51
C CYS A 36 8.31 -0.47 6.27
N GLY A 37 7.55 -0.80 5.24
CA GLY A 37 7.45 -0.03 4.01
C GLY A 37 6.02 0.03 3.49
N LEU A 38 5.75 1.07 2.72
CA LEU A 38 4.49 1.26 2.02
C LEU A 38 4.78 1.73 0.60
N GLN A 39 4.43 0.89 -0.38
CA GLN A 39 4.45 1.33 -1.77
C GLN A 39 3.21 2.17 -2.03
N LEU A 40 3.43 3.36 -2.54
CA LEU A 40 2.37 4.26 -3.01
C LEU A 40 2.46 4.38 -4.52
N TYR A 41 1.41 3.94 -5.20
CA TYR A 41 1.26 4.09 -6.64
C TYR A 41 -0.06 4.80 -6.92
N ASP A 42 -0.02 5.88 -7.67
CA ASP A 42 -1.21 6.72 -7.90
C ASP A 42 -1.99 6.34 -9.16
N GLY A 43 -1.59 5.29 -9.85
CA GLY A 43 -2.26 4.83 -11.06
C GLY A 43 -1.88 5.59 -12.33
N GLY A 44 -0.82 6.40 -12.29
CA GLY A 44 -0.45 7.27 -13.41
C GLY A 44 -0.07 6.56 -14.70
N THR A 45 0.31 5.27 -14.64
CA THR A 45 0.68 4.49 -15.81
C THR A 45 -0.41 3.55 -16.31
N ILE A 46 -1.60 3.58 -15.71
CA ILE A 46 -2.75 2.83 -16.24
C ILE A 46 -3.08 3.41 -17.63
N ASP A 47 -3.09 2.56 -18.64
CA ASP A 47 -3.07 3.02 -20.03
C ASP A 47 -4.43 3.24 -20.68
N GLY A 48 -5.52 2.95 -19.99
CA GLY A 48 -6.88 3.13 -20.49
C GLY A 48 -7.28 2.15 -21.59
N ARG A 49 -6.56 1.06 -21.79
CA ARG A 49 -6.92 0.04 -22.77
C ARG A 49 -8.26 -0.60 -22.43
N ASP A 50 -8.92 -1.11 -23.47
CA ASP A 50 -10.24 -1.70 -23.39
C ASP A 50 -10.16 -3.12 -22.77
N TYR A 51 -9.93 -3.17 -21.46
CA TYR A 51 -9.99 -4.41 -20.70
C TYR A 51 -11.40 -4.63 -20.15
N SER A 52 -11.77 -5.88 -19.94
CA SER A 52 -12.98 -6.22 -19.20
C SER A 52 -12.82 -5.81 -17.73
N THR A 53 -13.64 -4.89 -17.25
CA THR A 53 -13.65 -4.40 -15.88
C THR A 53 -14.97 -4.71 -15.19
N HIS A 54 -15.04 -4.53 -13.86
CA HIS A 54 -16.28 -4.76 -13.11
C HIS A 54 -17.44 -3.86 -13.56
N HIS A 55 -17.12 -2.67 -14.05
CA HIS A 55 -18.13 -1.68 -14.45
C HIS A 55 -18.31 -1.59 -15.96
N GLY A 56 -17.61 -2.43 -16.73
CA GLY A 56 -17.70 -2.46 -18.19
C GLY A 56 -16.99 -1.33 -18.91
N ALA A 57 -16.40 -0.38 -18.19
CA ALA A 57 -15.61 0.71 -18.76
C ALA A 57 -14.12 0.51 -18.46
N PRO A 58 -13.20 0.88 -19.38
CA PRO A 58 -11.76 0.80 -19.11
C PRO A 58 -11.34 1.72 -17.99
N TYR A 59 -10.31 1.33 -17.24
CA TYR A 59 -9.66 2.22 -16.26
C TYR A 59 -8.56 3.01 -16.96
N GLY A 60 -8.57 4.33 -16.80
CA GLY A 60 -7.55 5.21 -17.33
C GLY A 60 -6.53 5.65 -16.27
N PRO A 61 -5.60 6.54 -16.64
CA PRO A 61 -4.62 7.08 -15.71
C PRO A 61 -5.28 7.68 -14.46
N TYR A 62 -4.67 7.42 -13.31
CA TYR A 62 -5.15 7.90 -12.00
C TYR A 62 -6.54 7.39 -11.59
N ALA A 63 -7.00 6.28 -12.17
CA ALA A 63 -8.31 5.73 -11.83
C ALA A 63 -8.41 5.27 -10.38
N ALA A 64 -7.33 4.78 -9.80
CA ALA A 64 -7.26 4.40 -8.39
C ALA A 64 -5.81 4.33 -7.91
N PRO A 65 -5.52 4.70 -6.66
CA PRO A 65 -4.20 4.45 -6.07
C PRO A 65 -4.07 3.02 -5.56
N ALA A 66 -2.84 2.53 -5.47
CA ALA A 66 -2.48 1.31 -4.78
C ALA A 66 -1.63 1.65 -3.55
N LEU A 67 -1.97 1.06 -2.41
CA LEU A 67 -1.24 1.18 -1.15
C LEU A 67 -0.82 -0.22 -0.72
N GLU A 68 0.48 -0.52 -0.77
CA GLU A 68 1.00 -1.87 -0.67
C GLU A 68 1.97 -1.97 0.51
N ALA A 69 1.53 -2.61 1.59
CA ALA A 69 2.40 -2.86 2.75
C ALA A 69 3.45 -3.90 2.39
N GLN A 70 4.71 -3.57 2.62
CA GLN A 70 5.84 -4.37 2.16
C GLN A 70 7.10 -4.09 2.97
N SER A 71 8.14 -4.91 2.77
CA SER A 71 9.50 -4.52 3.12
C SER A 71 10.05 -3.56 2.06
N TRP A 72 11.27 -3.06 2.25
CA TRP A 72 11.85 -2.12 1.29
C TRP A 72 12.32 -2.85 0.02
N PRO A 73 11.98 -2.35 -1.17
CA PRO A 73 12.53 -2.89 -2.42
C PRO A 73 14.06 -2.87 -2.40
N GLY A 74 14.67 -3.90 -3.00
CA GLY A 74 16.12 -4.02 -3.05
C GLY A 74 16.79 -4.54 -1.77
N SER A 75 16.01 -5.02 -0.80
CA SER A 75 16.55 -5.49 0.49
C SER A 75 17.53 -6.64 0.38
N LEU A 76 17.50 -7.42 -0.69
CA LEU A 76 18.48 -8.49 -0.91
C LEU A 76 19.89 -7.94 -1.24
N ASP A 77 19.96 -6.77 -1.83
CA ASP A 77 21.21 -6.18 -2.33
C ASP A 77 21.80 -5.13 -1.39
N GLN A 78 21.06 -4.72 -0.36
CA GLN A 78 21.43 -3.63 0.54
C GLN A 78 21.52 -4.11 1.97
N ARG A 79 22.73 -4.19 2.53
CA ARG A 79 22.96 -4.73 3.87
C ARG A 79 22.26 -3.96 4.99
N HIS A 80 22.06 -2.66 4.81
CA HIS A 80 21.43 -1.80 5.82
C HIS A 80 19.89 -1.76 5.71
N PHE A 81 19.32 -2.39 4.67
CA PHE A 81 17.88 -2.53 4.52
C PHE A 81 17.35 -3.66 5.41
N PRO A 82 16.04 -3.69 5.69
CA PRO A 82 15.46 -4.77 6.48
C PRO A 82 15.77 -6.15 5.91
N ASP A 83 16.02 -7.13 6.77
CA ASP A 83 16.23 -8.52 6.37
C ASP A 83 14.91 -9.14 5.95
N ILE A 84 14.83 -9.60 4.69
CA ILE A 84 13.63 -10.21 4.10
C ILE A 84 13.78 -11.72 3.89
N ILE A 85 14.89 -12.32 4.33
CA ILE A 85 15.12 -13.74 4.11
C ILE A 85 14.30 -14.54 5.13
N LEU A 86 13.42 -15.40 4.62
CA LEU A 86 12.69 -16.35 5.44
C LEU A 86 13.52 -17.62 5.64
N ARG A 87 13.79 -17.95 6.91
CA ARG A 87 14.55 -19.15 7.30
C ARG A 87 13.62 -20.21 7.87
N PRO A 88 13.97 -21.51 7.76
CA PRO A 88 13.07 -22.60 8.18
C PRO A 88 12.58 -22.52 9.62
N GLU A 89 13.40 -21.99 10.53
CA GLU A 89 13.08 -21.91 11.98
C GLU A 89 12.25 -20.68 12.34
N THR A 90 12.08 -19.74 11.42
CA THR A 90 11.43 -18.46 11.71
C THR A 90 10.12 -18.36 10.95
N PRO A 91 8.97 -18.25 11.62
CA PRO A 91 7.70 -18.06 10.92
C PRO A 91 7.63 -16.65 10.30
N TYR A 92 7.07 -16.57 9.11
CA TYR A 92 6.66 -15.30 8.54
C TYR A 92 5.29 -14.92 9.06
N HIS A 93 5.15 -13.68 9.52
CA HIS A 93 3.88 -13.16 9.99
C HIS A 93 3.77 -11.68 9.62
N GLN A 94 2.66 -11.31 8.99
CA GLN A 94 2.35 -9.93 8.62
C GLN A 94 0.86 -9.69 8.86
N VAL A 95 0.53 -8.55 9.44
CA VAL A 95 -0.86 -8.11 9.58
C VAL A 95 -1.00 -6.76 8.89
N THR A 96 -2.02 -6.65 8.06
CA THR A 96 -2.44 -5.39 7.47
C THR A 96 -3.97 -5.30 7.59
N SER A 97 -4.47 -4.16 8.01
CA SER A 97 -5.90 -3.92 8.16
C SER A 97 -6.32 -2.63 7.47
N TRP A 98 -7.55 -2.61 6.99
CA TRP A 98 -8.19 -1.43 6.40
C TRP A 98 -9.49 -1.17 7.15
N THR A 99 -9.65 0.07 7.64
CA THR A 99 -10.86 0.50 8.33
C THR A 99 -11.51 1.60 7.50
N PHE A 100 -12.73 1.35 7.08
CA PHE A 100 -13.49 2.28 6.24
C PHE A 100 -14.51 3.03 7.09
N SER A 101 -14.68 4.32 6.78
CA SER A 101 -15.65 5.17 7.44
C SER A 101 -16.17 6.23 6.46
N THR A 102 -17.29 6.84 6.83
CA THR A 102 -17.82 7.97 6.08
C THR A 102 -17.89 9.17 7.02
N LYS A 103 -17.48 10.34 6.53
CA LYS A 103 -17.70 11.58 7.23
C LYS A 103 -18.86 12.33 6.56
N GLN A 104 -19.76 12.91 7.39
CA GLN A 104 -20.69 13.89 6.86
C GLN A 104 -19.91 15.12 6.44
N ILE A 105 -20.01 15.43 5.14
CA ILE A 105 -19.54 16.71 4.62
C ILE A 105 -20.69 17.68 4.86
N GLY A 106 -20.57 18.42 5.92
CA GLY A 106 -21.54 19.46 6.28
C GLY A 106 -21.27 20.75 5.57
#